data_2423bd468a37f3e3b02b1182b665a01c
#
_entry.id   2423bd468a37f3e3b02b1182b665a01c
#
_cell.length_a   1.000
_cell.length_b   1.000
_cell.length_c   1.000
_cell.angle_alpha   90.00
_cell.angle_beta   90.00
_cell.angle_gamma   90.00
#
_symmetry.space_group_name_H-M   'P 1'
#
loop_
_entity.id
_entity.type
_entity.pdbx_description
1 polymer ?
#
loop_
_entity_poly.entity_id
_entity_poly.type
_entity_poly.pdbx_seq_one_letter_code
_entity_poly.pdbx_strand_id
1 'polypeptide(L)'
;TRSTAGAALDLSTAALSAGPEIHQAYSHALTAIAPYLSRTGYGQLGVLALREAIAARYTARGLPTHVDEVMVVNGALSGLALVLRMLTGPGDRVVVDHPTYPLAIAAIQGASCRPVGVSLPQRGWDTDGFAATLAQTAPRLAYLMPDYHNPTGRCMDSATREAIAAIAARTRTTLVVDCLLYTSPSPRD
;
A
#
# COMPACT_ATOMS: atom_id res chain seq x y z
N THR A 1 11.11 -8.80 20.98
CA THR A 1 10.16 -9.92 21.23
C THR A 1 10.89 -10.98 22.05
N ARG A 2 10.58 -11.06 23.35
CA ARG A 2 11.08 -12.13 24.23
C ARG A 2 10.32 -13.40 23.89
N SER A 3 10.95 -14.34 23.20
CA SER A 3 10.49 -15.72 23.13
C SER A 3 10.67 -16.34 24.51
N THR A 4 9.59 -16.42 25.29
CA THR A 4 9.54 -17.29 26.47
C THR A 4 8.82 -18.56 26.06
N ALA A 5 9.45 -19.71 26.24
CA ALA A 5 8.83 -21.01 26.03
C ALA A 5 7.52 -21.06 26.85
N GLY A 6 6.37 -21.25 26.18
CA GLY A 6 5.05 -21.26 26.81
C GLY A 6 4.23 -19.95 26.72
N ALA A 7 4.74 -18.89 26.08
CA ALA A 7 3.97 -17.68 25.87
C ALA A 7 2.92 -17.87 24.75
N ALA A 8 1.72 -17.32 24.94
CA ALA A 8 0.71 -17.26 23.91
C ALA A 8 1.25 -16.49 22.67
N LEU A 9 0.87 -16.95 21.48
CA LEU A 9 1.22 -16.28 20.24
C LEU A 9 0.52 -14.91 20.20
N ASP A 10 1.31 -13.85 20.17
CA ASP A 10 0.79 -12.47 20.05
C ASP A 10 0.51 -12.16 18.57
N LEU A 11 -0.77 -12.05 18.21
CA LEU A 11 -1.24 -11.68 16.89
C LEU A 11 -1.86 -10.27 16.86
N SER A 12 -1.63 -9.46 17.90
CA SER A 12 -2.22 -8.12 18.01
C SER A 12 -1.61 -7.10 17.03
N THR A 13 -0.44 -7.41 16.47
CA THR A 13 0.29 -6.48 15.59
C THR A 13 0.71 -7.20 14.31
N ALA A 14 0.32 -6.64 13.17
CA ALA A 14 0.74 -7.11 11.83
C ALA A 14 2.17 -6.61 11.52
N ALA A 15 3.16 -7.07 12.28
CA ALA A 15 4.57 -6.72 12.10
C ALA A 15 5.44 -7.96 12.21
N LEU A 16 6.34 -8.12 11.26
CA LEU A 16 7.34 -9.19 11.26
C LEU A 16 8.66 -8.69 11.84
N SER A 17 9.38 -9.59 12.51
CA SER A 17 10.77 -9.32 12.92
C SER A 17 11.65 -9.17 11.68
N ALA A 18 12.63 -8.27 11.73
CA ALA A 18 13.65 -8.19 10.70
C ALA A 18 14.49 -9.48 10.66
N GLY A 19 14.69 -10.01 9.45
CA GLY A 19 15.56 -11.16 9.23
C GLY A 19 17.06 -10.78 9.27
N PRO A 20 17.95 -11.77 9.34
CA PRO A 20 19.40 -11.55 9.33
C PRO A 20 19.91 -10.85 8.07
N GLU A 21 19.17 -10.93 6.97
CA GLU A 21 19.46 -10.28 5.69
C GLU A 21 19.53 -8.75 5.82
N ILE A 22 18.79 -8.17 6.78
CA ILE A 22 18.80 -6.73 7.05
C ILE A 22 20.18 -6.26 7.49
N HIS A 23 20.86 -7.03 8.36
CA HIS A 23 22.23 -6.71 8.78
C HIS A 23 23.19 -6.72 7.59
N GLN A 24 23.08 -7.71 6.71
CA GLN A 24 23.90 -7.80 5.50
C GLN A 24 23.62 -6.62 4.55
N ALA A 25 22.34 -6.27 4.35
CA ALA A 25 21.95 -5.16 3.52
C ALA A 25 22.53 -3.82 4.05
N TYR A 26 22.46 -3.56 5.34
CA TYR A 26 23.07 -2.37 5.95
C TYR A 26 24.59 -2.37 5.81
N SER A 27 25.26 -3.49 6.04
CA SER A 27 26.70 -3.60 5.87
C SER A 27 27.13 -3.31 4.43
N HIS A 28 26.39 -3.83 3.46
CA HIS A 28 26.63 -3.55 2.05
C HIS A 28 26.36 -2.07 1.71
N ALA A 29 25.28 -1.50 2.21
CA ALA A 29 24.92 -0.09 1.97
C ALA A 29 25.98 0.86 2.52
N LEU A 30 26.61 0.55 3.65
CA LEU A 30 27.71 1.35 4.21
C LEU A 30 28.93 1.44 3.26
N THR A 31 29.25 0.38 2.53
CA THR A 31 30.33 0.42 1.54
C THR A 31 30.02 1.30 0.33
N ALA A 32 28.74 1.50 0.02
CA ALA A 32 28.26 2.27 -1.11
C ALA A 32 27.88 3.72 -0.75
N ILE A 33 27.99 4.14 0.52
CA ILE A 33 27.47 5.44 0.96
C ILE A 33 28.36 6.63 0.53
N ALA A 34 29.65 6.42 0.31
CA ALA A 34 30.61 7.50 0.07
C ALA A 34 30.22 8.50 -1.04
N PRO A 35 29.66 8.08 -2.21
CA PRO A 35 29.23 9.02 -3.25
C PRO A 35 28.03 9.90 -2.85
N TYR A 36 27.33 9.55 -1.79
CA TYR A 36 26.14 10.27 -1.29
C TYR A 36 26.48 11.30 -0.22
N LEU A 37 27.65 11.18 0.46
CA LEU A 37 28.04 12.05 1.56
C LEU A 37 28.34 13.49 1.11
N SER A 38 28.73 13.67 -0.15
CA SER A 38 29.00 15.00 -0.72
C SER A 38 27.75 15.71 -1.28
N ARG A 39 26.59 15.03 -1.27
CA ARG A 39 25.33 15.56 -1.78
C ARG A 39 24.58 16.32 -0.70
N THR A 40 23.77 17.31 -1.11
CA THR A 40 22.93 18.10 -0.20
C THR A 40 21.79 17.32 0.43
N GLY A 41 21.50 16.10 -0.06
CA GLY A 41 20.38 15.27 0.43
C GLY A 41 19.00 15.67 -0.12
N TYR A 42 18.88 16.73 -0.87
CA TYR A 42 17.62 17.17 -1.48
C TYR A 42 17.28 16.34 -2.73
N GLY A 43 16.86 15.08 -2.52
CA GLY A 43 16.32 14.23 -3.58
C GLY A 43 14.81 14.18 -3.52
N GLN A 44 14.11 14.98 -4.34
CA GLN A 44 12.64 15.10 -4.29
C GLN A 44 11.89 13.77 -4.46
N LEU A 45 12.44 12.86 -5.30
CA LEU A 45 11.82 11.57 -5.59
C LEU A 45 12.51 10.39 -4.90
N GLY A 46 13.59 10.63 -4.16
CA GLY A 46 14.41 9.60 -3.54
C GLY A 46 15.65 9.22 -4.35
N VAL A 47 16.46 8.33 -3.80
CA VAL A 47 17.72 7.86 -4.41
C VAL A 47 17.44 7.11 -5.71
N LEU A 48 18.11 7.51 -6.81
CA LEU A 48 17.87 6.96 -8.14
C LEU A 48 18.06 5.43 -8.18
N ALA A 49 19.13 4.92 -7.61
CA ALA A 49 19.39 3.47 -7.59
C ALA A 49 18.26 2.66 -6.92
N LEU A 50 17.62 3.22 -5.86
CA LEU A 50 16.47 2.57 -5.23
C LEU A 50 15.24 2.61 -6.13
N ARG A 51 14.99 3.75 -6.79
CA ARG A 51 13.87 3.91 -7.73
C ARG A 51 14.01 2.96 -8.93
N GLU A 52 15.22 2.83 -9.47
CA GLU A 52 15.54 1.88 -10.56
C GLU A 52 15.30 0.43 -10.12
N ALA A 53 15.75 0.05 -8.93
CA ALA A 53 15.54 -1.28 -8.38
C ALA A 53 14.03 -1.60 -8.19
N ILE A 54 13.26 -0.63 -7.70
CA ILE A 54 11.80 -0.77 -7.56
C ILE A 54 11.14 -0.91 -8.94
N ALA A 55 11.46 -0.05 -9.90
CA ALA A 55 10.92 -0.11 -11.26
C ALA A 55 11.23 -1.46 -11.93
N ALA A 56 12.48 -1.94 -11.82
CA ALA A 56 12.90 -3.24 -12.33
C ALA A 56 12.10 -4.39 -11.68
N ARG A 57 11.84 -4.33 -10.36
CA ARG A 57 11.04 -5.34 -9.65
C ARG A 57 9.61 -5.41 -10.16
N TYR A 58 8.95 -4.27 -10.41
CA TYR A 58 7.60 -4.25 -10.98
C TYR A 58 7.58 -4.76 -12.42
N THR A 59 8.55 -4.34 -13.24
CA THR A 59 8.70 -4.79 -14.63
C THR A 59 8.91 -6.31 -14.71
N ALA A 60 9.76 -6.88 -13.84
CA ALA A 60 9.98 -8.32 -13.76
C ALA A 60 8.72 -9.12 -13.36
N ARG A 61 7.75 -8.48 -12.73
CA ARG A 61 6.45 -9.05 -12.36
C ARG A 61 5.35 -8.82 -13.40
N GLY A 62 5.70 -8.33 -14.57
CA GLY A 62 4.78 -8.11 -15.67
C GLY A 62 4.11 -6.74 -15.71
N LEU A 63 4.51 -5.80 -14.86
CA LEU A 63 4.07 -4.41 -14.90
C LEU A 63 5.23 -3.53 -15.38
N PRO A 64 5.35 -3.22 -16.67
CA PRO A 64 6.37 -2.30 -17.18
C PRO A 64 6.29 -0.98 -16.42
N THR A 65 7.38 -0.63 -15.73
CA THR A 65 7.41 0.56 -14.87
C THR A 65 8.66 1.38 -15.17
N HIS A 66 8.48 2.66 -15.46
CA HIS A 66 9.59 3.59 -15.66
C HIS A 66 10.05 4.17 -14.31
N VAL A 67 11.33 4.52 -14.21
CA VAL A 67 11.91 5.07 -12.99
C VAL A 67 11.23 6.36 -12.52
N ASP A 68 10.67 7.15 -13.43
CA ASP A 68 9.96 8.40 -13.11
C ASP A 68 8.54 8.16 -12.56
N GLU A 69 8.05 6.93 -12.60
CA GLU A 69 6.79 6.53 -11.97
C GLU A 69 7.00 6.10 -10.51
N VAL A 70 8.25 6.14 -10.01
CA VAL A 70 8.61 5.72 -8.66
C VAL A 70 9.02 6.92 -7.81
N MET A 71 8.35 7.11 -6.70
CA MET A 71 8.72 8.05 -5.64
C MET A 71 8.94 7.32 -4.33
N VAL A 72 10.06 7.57 -3.67
CA VAL A 72 10.36 7.02 -2.33
C VAL A 72 9.81 7.97 -1.28
N VAL A 73 9.04 7.44 -0.36
CA VAL A 73 8.41 8.16 0.74
C VAL A 73 8.68 7.49 2.09
N ASN A 74 8.42 8.16 3.18
CA ASN A 74 8.64 7.66 4.54
C ASN A 74 7.51 6.70 4.98
N GLY A 75 7.37 5.59 4.26
CA GLY A 75 6.37 4.55 4.55
C GLY A 75 5.02 4.77 3.85
N ALA A 76 4.20 3.71 3.85
CA ALA A 76 2.93 3.66 3.11
C ALA A 76 1.92 4.75 3.56
N LEU A 77 1.84 5.05 4.86
CA LEU A 77 0.95 6.12 5.35
C LEU A 77 1.36 7.50 4.84
N SER A 78 2.67 7.78 4.72
CA SER A 78 3.14 9.03 4.12
C SER A 78 2.80 9.10 2.63
N GLY A 79 2.88 7.96 1.95
CA GLY A 79 2.44 7.82 0.55
C GLY A 79 0.94 8.09 0.41
N LEU A 80 0.11 7.47 1.25
CA LEU A 80 -1.33 7.70 1.26
C LEU A 80 -1.66 9.17 1.53
N ALA A 81 -1.03 9.79 2.54
CA ALA A 81 -1.25 11.19 2.85
C ALA A 81 -0.90 12.12 1.67
N LEU A 82 0.19 11.81 0.95
CA LEU A 82 0.58 12.56 -0.25
C LEU A 82 -0.46 12.41 -1.36
N VAL A 83 -0.91 11.19 -1.64
CA VAL A 83 -1.94 10.91 -2.66
C VAL A 83 -3.25 11.62 -2.32
N LEU A 84 -3.71 11.57 -1.06
CA LEU A 84 -4.89 12.29 -0.61
C LEU A 84 -4.76 13.79 -0.87
N ARG A 85 -3.63 14.41 -0.50
CA ARG A 85 -3.39 15.83 -0.73
C ARG A 85 -3.35 16.23 -2.22
N MET A 86 -2.91 15.32 -3.08
CA MET A 86 -2.82 15.57 -4.52
C MET A 86 -4.16 15.42 -5.23
N LEU A 87 -4.97 14.43 -4.82
CA LEU A 87 -6.14 14.00 -5.59
C LEU A 87 -7.46 14.37 -4.96
N THR A 88 -7.47 14.80 -3.68
CA THR A 88 -8.72 15.09 -2.96
C THR A 88 -8.71 16.48 -2.34
N GLY A 89 -9.92 16.98 -2.06
CA GLY A 89 -10.18 18.20 -1.31
C GLY A 89 -11.11 17.96 -0.13
N PRO A 90 -11.31 18.96 0.75
CA PRO A 90 -12.20 18.86 1.89
C PRO A 90 -13.61 18.42 1.48
N GLY A 91 -14.14 17.41 2.17
CA GLY A 91 -15.47 16.87 1.91
C GLY A 91 -15.55 15.79 0.84
N ASP A 92 -14.48 15.57 0.07
CA ASP A 92 -14.42 14.48 -0.92
C ASP A 92 -14.60 13.12 -0.26
N ARG A 93 -15.19 12.19 -1.00
CA ARG A 93 -15.40 10.82 -0.55
C ARG A 93 -14.24 9.93 -0.98
N VAL A 94 -13.82 9.06 -0.08
CA VAL A 94 -12.79 8.05 -0.30
C VAL A 94 -13.37 6.70 0.08
N VAL A 95 -13.51 5.80 -0.88
CA VAL A 95 -14.02 4.45 -0.65
C VAL A 95 -12.93 3.60 -0.01
N VAL A 96 -13.32 2.77 0.98
CA VAL A 96 -12.44 1.84 1.68
C VAL A 96 -13.16 0.52 1.91
N ASP A 97 -12.42 -0.58 2.05
CA ASP A 97 -12.97 -1.83 2.57
C ASP A 97 -13.48 -1.63 4.01
N HIS A 98 -14.53 -2.36 4.40
CA HIS A 98 -15.03 -2.35 5.77
C HIS A 98 -15.18 -3.79 6.30
N PRO A 99 -14.35 -4.17 7.29
CA PRO A 99 -13.30 -3.41 7.99
C PRO A 99 -12.08 -3.09 7.12
N THR A 100 -11.24 -2.14 7.55
CA THR A 100 -9.96 -1.80 6.94
C THR A 100 -8.95 -1.31 7.99
N TYR A 101 -7.76 -0.95 7.55
CA TYR A 101 -6.68 -0.46 8.40
C TYR A 101 -7.05 0.87 9.09
N PRO A 102 -7.08 0.94 10.45
CA PRO A 102 -7.58 2.12 11.15
C PRO A 102 -6.82 3.41 10.86
N LEU A 103 -5.49 3.31 10.64
CA LEU A 103 -4.70 4.51 10.36
C LEU A 103 -4.93 5.06 8.94
N ALA A 104 -5.39 4.22 8.00
CA ALA A 104 -5.85 4.72 6.70
C ALA A 104 -7.13 5.56 6.85
N ILE A 105 -8.07 5.12 7.69
CA ILE A 105 -9.27 5.89 8.02
C ILE A 105 -8.87 7.24 8.65
N ALA A 106 -7.95 7.21 9.62
CA ALA A 106 -7.45 8.42 10.27
C ALA A 106 -6.77 9.38 9.28
N ALA A 107 -5.97 8.86 8.34
CA ALA A 107 -5.34 9.67 7.30
C ALA A 107 -6.37 10.33 6.37
N ILE A 108 -7.40 9.59 5.95
CA ILE A 108 -8.50 10.08 5.12
C ILE A 108 -9.25 11.21 5.86
N GLN A 109 -9.59 11.00 7.12
CA GLN A 109 -10.27 12.01 7.95
C GLN A 109 -9.37 13.22 8.21
N GLY A 110 -8.06 13.00 8.45
CA GLY A 110 -7.06 14.04 8.62
C GLY A 110 -6.88 14.92 7.37
N ALA A 111 -7.16 14.37 6.18
CA ALA A 111 -7.24 15.11 4.93
C ALA A 111 -8.59 15.84 4.74
N SER A 112 -9.45 15.88 5.75
CA SER A 112 -10.82 16.41 5.69
C SER A 112 -11.72 15.70 4.68
N CYS A 113 -11.39 14.46 4.33
CA CYS A 113 -12.19 13.60 3.46
C CYS A 113 -13.14 12.72 4.27
N ARG A 114 -14.14 12.14 3.58
CA ARG A 114 -15.14 11.27 4.18
C ARG A 114 -14.89 9.82 3.74
N PRO A 115 -14.48 8.92 4.63
CA PRO A 115 -14.39 7.51 4.30
C PRO A 115 -15.80 6.92 4.07
N VAL A 116 -15.92 6.12 3.01
CA VAL A 116 -17.15 5.39 2.65
C VAL A 116 -16.81 3.92 2.60
N GLY A 117 -17.36 3.13 3.53
CA GLY A 117 -17.08 1.70 3.65
C GLY A 117 -17.87 0.86 2.64
N VAL A 118 -17.19 -0.08 1.97
CA VAL A 118 -17.81 -1.20 1.27
C VAL A 118 -17.62 -2.44 2.13
N SER A 119 -18.72 -3.07 2.51
CA SER A 119 -18.67 -4.25 3.39
C SER A 119 -17.93 -5.41 2.72
N LEU A 120 -17.01 -6.02 3.46
CA LEU A 120 -16.39 -7.28 3.04
C LEU A 120 -17.33 -8.44 3.46
N PRO A 121 -17.77 -9.27 2.50
CA PRO A 121 -18.55 -10.48 2.81
C PRO A 121 -17.68 -11.47 3.57
N GLN A 122 -18.25 -12.59 4.03
CA GLN A 122 -17.48 -13.63 4.74
C GLN A 122 -16.33 -14.19 3.89
N ARG A 123 -16.47 -14.21 2.57
CA ARG A 123 -15.42 -14.64 1.62
C ARG A 123 -15.36 -13.68 0.45
N GLY A 124 -14.14 -13.40 -0.04
CA GLY A 124 -13.90 -12.55 -1.20
C GLY A 124 -14.20 -11.06 -0.96
N TRP A 125 -14.55 -10.38 -2.02
CA TRP A 125 -14.95 -8.96 -2.08
C TRP A 125 -16.31 -8.82 -2.76
N ASP A 126 -17.11 -7.87 -2.31
CA ASP A 126 -18.41 -7.55 -2.90
C ASP A 126 -18.22 -6.57 -4.08
N THR A 127 -18.00 -7.11 -5.27
CA THR A 127 -17.81 -6.29 -6.49
C THR A 127 -19.06 -5.53 -6.88
N ASP A 128 -20.26 -6.06 -6.64
CA ASP A 128 -21.52 -5.39 -6.94
C ASP A 128 -21.77 -4.24 -5.97
N GLY A 129 -21.56 -4.47 -4.67
CA GLY A 129 -21.61 -3.42 -3.66
C GLY A 129 -20.56 -2.34 -3.89
N PHE A 130 -19.36 -2.72 -4.34
CA PHE A 130 -18.33 -1.77 -4.72
C PHE A 130 -18.81 -0.90 -5.92
N ALA A 131 -19.31 -1.51 -6.98
CA ALA A 131 -19.83 -0.80 -8.14
C ALA A 131 -20.98 0.15 -7.76
N ALA A 132 -21.94 -0.33 -6.96
CA ALA A 132 -23.05 0.48 -6.48
C ALA A 132 -22.59 1.68 -5.65
N THR A 133 -21.62 1.45 -4.74
CA THR A 133 -21.04 2.51 -3.90
C THR A 133 -20.35 3.58 -4.75
N LEU A 134 -19.53 3.19 -5.74
CA LEU A 134 -18.89 4.16 -6.63
C LEU A 134 -19.91 4.98 -7.44
N ALA A 135 -20.96 4.32 -7.96
CA ALA A 135 -22.00 5.00 -8.70
C ALA A 135 -22.80 6.00 -7.85
N GLN A 136 -23.11 5.63 -6.60
CA GLN A 136 -23.91 6.46 -5.70
C GLN A 136 -23.13 7.62 -5.08
N THR A 137 -21.85 7.41 -4.81
CA THR A 137 -21.06 8.36 -4.02
C THR A 137 -20.10 9.19 -4.84
N ALA A 138 -19.83 8.79 -6.09
CA ALA A 138 -18.88 9.43 -6.99
C ALA A 138 -17.56 9.82 -6.27
N PRO A 139 -16.83 8.86 -5.67
CA PRO A 139 -15.67 9.16 -4.85
C PRO A 139 -14.50 9.61 -5.73
N ARG A 140 -13.60 10.40 -5.16
CA ARG A 140 -12.36 10.78 -5.85
C ARG A 140 -11.39 9.62 -5.98
N LEU A 141 -11.32 8.78 -4.93
CA LEU A 141 -10.46 7.60 -4.95
C LEU A 141 -11.05 6.48 -4.08
N ALA A 142 -10.57 5.25 -4.32
CA ALA A 142 -10.79 4.09 -3.47
C ALA A 142 -9.45 3.55 -2.99
N TYR A 143 -9.30 3.36 -1.68
CA TYR A 143 -8.14 2.76 -1.04
C TYR A 143 -8.45 1.31 -0.69
N LEU A 144 -7.65 0.39 -1.21
CA LEU A 144 -7.86 -1.05 -1.09
C LEU A 144 -6.56 -1.75 -0.69
N MET A 145 -6.69 -2.84 0.08
CA MET A 145 -5.60 -3.75 0.41
C MET A 145 -5.87 -5.14 -0.18
N PRO A 146 -5.55 -5.40 -1.44
CA PRO A 146 -5.88 -6.67 -2.09
C PRO A 146 -5.00 -7.84 -1.63
N ASP A 147 -3.84 -7.57 -1.03
CA ASP A 147 -2.92 -8.57 -0.54
C ASP A 147 -2.81 -8.52 0.98
N TYR A 148 -3.01 -9.68 1.62
CA TYR A 148 -2.94 -9.82 3.08
C TYR A 148 -3.71 -8.73 3.82
N HIS A 149 -4.94 -8.53 3.39
CA HIS A 149 -5.84 -7.46 3.85
C HIS A 149 -5.84 -7.30 5.37
N ASN A 150 -5.56 -6.12 5.87
CA ASN A 150 -5.62 -5.82 7.29
C ASN A 150 -7.03 -5.28 7.66
N PRO A 151 -7.83 -5.95 8.52
CA PRO A 151 -7.40 -6.96 9.50
C PRO A 151 -7.71 -8.41 9.11
N THR A 152 -8.20 -8.73 7.92
CA THR A 152 -8.79 -10.05 7.63
C THR A 152 -7.80 -11.09 7.13
N GLY A 153 -6.58 -10.71 6.74
CA GLY A 153 -5.55 -11.58 6.16
C GLY A 153 -5.87 -12.11 4.76
N ARG A 154 -6.93 -11.65 4.12
CA ARG A 154 -7.39 -12.15 2.82
C ARG A 154 -6.51 -11.64 1.68
N CYS A 155 -6.44 -12.48 0.62
CA CYS A 155 -5.88 -12.06 -0.67
C CYS A 155 -6.97 -12.08 -1.73
N MET A 156 -7.01 -11.03 -2.54
CA MET A 156 -7.94 -10.88 -3.65
C MET A 156 -7.46 -11.72 -4.83
N ASP A 157 -8.34 -12.51 -5.43
CA ASP A 157 -8.03 -13.25 -6.64
C ASP A 157 -7.95 -12.36 -7.89
N SER A 158 -7.40 -12.88 -8.98
CA SER A 158 -7.19 -12.11 -10.22
C SER A 158 -8.49 -11.64 -10.84
N ALA A 159 -9.53 -12.49 -10.84
CA ALA A 159 -10.82 -12.14 -11.43
C ALA A 159 -11.48 -10.96 -10.68
N THR A 160 -11.41 -10.97 -9.36
CA THR A 160 -11.90 -9.87 -8.51
C THR A 160 -11.09 -8.58 -8.75
N ARG A 161 -9.75 -8.67 -8.89
CA ARG A 161 -8.90 -7.50 -9.20
C ARG A 161 -9.27 -6.87 -10.55
N GLU A 162 -9.46 -7.69 -11.57
CA GLU A 162 -9.86 -7.25 -12.90
C GLU A 162 -11.24 -6.58 -12.88
N ALA A 163 -12.21 -7.19 -12.18
CA ALA A 163 -13.53 -6.62 -12.01
C ALA A 163 -13.50 -5.25 -11.31
N ILE A 164 -12.78 -5.12 -10.20
CA ILE A 164 -12.62 -3.86 -9.47
C ILE A 164 -11.92 -2.81 -10.33
N ALA A 165 -10.86 -3.15 -11.05
CA ALA A 165 -10.17 -2.24 -11.93
C ALA A 165 -11.10 -1.73 -13.07
N ALA A 166 -11.88 -2.63 -13.68
CA ALA A 166 -12.85 -2.27 -14.71
C ALA A 166 -13.97 -1.36 -14.18
N ILE A 167 -14.47 -1.64 -12.95
CA ILE A 167 -15.48 -0.79 -12.30
C ILE A 167 -14.92 0.61 -12.04
N ALA A 168 -13.71 0.70 -11.46
CA ALA A 168 -13.05 1.97 -11.15
C ALA A 168 -12.78 2.79 -12.43
N ALA A 169 -12.34 2.14 -13.52
CA ALA A 169 -12.13 2.80 -14.81
C ALA A 169 -13.42 3.40 -15.36
N ARG A 170 -14.54 2.65 -15.34
CA ARG A 170 -15.86 3.14 -15.81
C ARG A 170 -16.37 4.32 -14.98
N THR A 171 -16.11 4.33 -13.69
CA THR A 171 -16.55 5.41 -12.79
C THR A 171 -15.55 6.55 -12.67
N ARG A 172 -14.38 6.45 -13.33
CA ARG A 172 -13.26 7.39 -13.22
C ARG A 172 -12.79 7.59 -11.78
N THR A 173 -12.85 6.53 -10.99
CA THR A 173 -12.34 6.52 -9.60
C THR A 173 -10.89 6.07 -9.60
N THR A 174 -10.00 6.84 -8.99
CA THR A 174 -8.60 6.43 -8.84
C THR A 174 -8.49 5.32 -7.81
N LEU A 175 -7.82 4.21 -8.17
CA LEU A 175 -7.48 3.16 -7.20
C LEU A 175 -6.14 3.46 -6.54
N VAL A 176 -6.12 3.41 -5.21
CA VAL A 176 -4.92 3.40 -4.39
C VAL A 176 -4.80 2.02 -3.77
N VAL A 177 -3.76 1.29 -4.17
CA VAL A 177 -3.53 -0.08 -3.73
C VAL A 177 -2.41 -0.09 -2.71
N ASP A 178 -2.73 -0.52 -1.48
CA ASP A 178 -1.74 -0.70 -0.42
C ASP A 178 -1.23 -2.15 -0.45
N CYS A 179 0.05 -2.30 -0.74
CA CYS A 179 0.75 -3.59 -0.85
C CYS A 179 1.81 -3.76 0.25
N LEU A 180 1.60 -3.19 1.45
CA LEU A 180 2.61 -3.12 2.50
C LEU A 180 3.22 -4.49 2.85
N LEU A 181 2.40 -5.53 2.97
CA LEU A 181 2.85 -6.88 3.32
C LEU A 181 3.42 -7.67 2.13
N TYR A 182 3.18 -7.22 0.91
CA TYR A 182 3.68 -7.88 -0.31
C TYR A 182 5.17 -7.61 -0.56
N THR A 183 5.77 -6.67 0.13
CA THR A 183 7.20 -6.33 0.03
C THR A 183 8.09 -7.24 0.87
N SER A 184 7.53 -8.02 1.78
CA SER A 184 8.27 -9.05 2.51
C SER A 184 8.51 -10.26 1.61
N PRO A 185 9.73 -10.85 1.61
CA PRO A 185 9.96 -12.10 0.90
C PRO A 185 9.01 -13.16 1.47
N SER A 186 8.21 -13.76 0.59
CA SER A 186 7.40 -14.90 0.95
C SER A 186 8.30 -16.14 1.08
N PRO A 187 8.07 -17.03 2.03
CA PRO A 187 8.74 -18.33 2.07
C PRO A 187 8.51 -19.19 0.80
N ARG A 188 7.68 -18.70 -0.13
CA ARG A 188 7.35 -19.35 -1.40
C ARG A 188 7.99 -18.68 -2.62
N ASP A 189 8.68 -17.56 -2.43
CA ASP A 189 9.51 -16.87 -3.43
C ASP A 189 10.96 -17.35 -3.31
#